data_b64cc79d7fd3831edecde4c78e823185
#
_entry.id   b64cc79d7fd3831edecde4c78e823185
#
_cell.length_a   1.000
_cell.length_b   1.000
_cell.length_c   1.000
_cell.angle_alpha   90.00
_cell.angle_beta   90.00
_cell.angle_gamma   90.00
#
_symmetry.space_group_name_H-M   'P 1'
#
loop_
_entity.id
_entity.type
_entity.pdbx_description
1 polymer ?
#
loop_
_entity_poly.entity_id
_entity_poly.type
_entity_poly.pdbx_seq_one_letter_code
_entity_poly.pdbx_strand_id
1 'polypeptide(L)'
;MIAIPLTRKQREMVVASPSYHSANGIPAHPRELMHHRCIGWRPAPDVASYRWPFEENGKAFDLSIEPQITTNDLRLMLRLALAGGGITLATQETFRPYIEGGQLVSLLDYILPHFPGVYLYFPQRRNIAPKLRALIDHVREWRQQSA
;
A
#
# COMPACT_ATOMS: atom_id res chain seq x y z
N MET A 1 -4.39 -16.66 -20.79
CA MET A 1 -4.42 -16.56 -19.32
C MET A 1 -5.70 -15.85 -18.89
N ILE A 2 -6.38 -16.36 -17.89
CA ILE A 2 -7.61 -15.76 -17.34
C ILE A 2 -7.26 -15.04 -16.05
N ALA A 3 -7.85 -13.85 -15.84
CA ALA A 3 -7.69 -13.06 -14.64
C ALA A 3 -9.04 -12.88 -13.94
N ILE A 4 -9.11 -13.24 -12.68
CA ILE A 4 -10.28 -13.01 -11.82
C ILE A 4 -9.90 -12.00 -10.75
N PRO A 5 -10.57 -10.83 -10.66
CA PRO A 5 -10.28 -9.87 -9.62
C PRO A 5 -10.70 -10.43 -8.25
N LEU A 6 -9.78 -10.37 -7.29
CA LEU A 6 -10.02 -10.75 -5.89
C LEU A 6 -10.50 -9.58 -5.05
N THR A 7 -9.95 -8.39 -5.31
CA THR A 7 -10.29 -7.18 -4.58
C THR A 7 -10.83 -6.11 -5.52
N ARG A 8 -11.44 -5.08 -4.95
CA ARG A 8 -11.81 -3.86 -5.68
C ARG A 8 -10.56 -3.04 -5.99
N LYS A 9 -10.73 -1.96 -6.75
CA LYS A 9 -9.72 -0.90 -6.88
C LYS A 9 -9.17 -0.55 -5.51
N GLN A 10 -7.87 -0.56 -5.40
CA GLN A 10 -7.15 -0.23 -4.18
C GLN A 10 -6.29 1.00 -4.37
N ARG A 11 -5.86 1.58 -3.29
CA ARG A 11 -4.85 2.63 -3.28
C ARG A 11 -3.85 2.38 -2.16
N GLU A 12 -2.66 2.86 -2.38
CA GLU A 12 -1.69 3.01 -1.30
C GLU A 12 -1.97 4.30 -0.53
N MET A 13 -1.55 4.34 0.70
CA MET A 13 -1.65 5.51 1.57
C MET A 13 -0.32 5.84 2.19
N VAL A 14 -0.04 7.12 2.30
CA VAL A 14 1.08 7.65 3.07
C VAL A 14 0.56 8.07 4.42
N VAL A 15 1.16 7.58 5.48
CA VAL A 15 0.69 7.81 6.85
C VAL A 15 1.81 8.15 7.81
N ALA A 16 1.47 8.86 8.87
CA ALA A 16 2.30 9.04 10.06
C ALA A 16 1.41 9.23 11.29
N SER A 17 1.99 9.10 12.47
CA SER A 17 1.25 9.35 13.72
C SER A 17 1.03 10.85 13.95
N PRO A 18 -0.01 11.23 14.72
CA PRO A 18 -0.19 12.62 15.14
C PRO A 18 1.02 13.20 15.89
N SER A 19 1.71 12.39 16.68
CA SER A 19 2.90 12.82 17.40
C SER A 19 4.06 13.16 16.46
N TYR A 20 4.24 12.41 15.37
CA TYR A 20 5.21 12.74 14.35
C TYR A 20 4.90 14.10 13.70
N HIS A 21 3.64 14.34 13.34
CA HIS A 21 3.22 15.60 12.73
C HIS A 21 3.42 16.79 13.64
N SER A 22 3.12 16.66 14.92
CA SER A 22 3.31 17.73 15.91
C SER A 22 4.77 18.12 16.03
N ALA A 23 5.68 17.16 15.93
CA ALA A 23 7.12 17.40 16.07
C ALA A 23 7.81 17.82 14.76
N ASN A 24 7.32 17.39 13.60
CA ASN A 24 8.06 17.52 12.34
C ASN A 24 7.26 18.24 11.22
N GLY A 25 6.00 18.59 11.44
CA GLY A 25 5.13 19.18 10.43
C GLY A 25 4.53 18.14 9.48
N ILE A 26 3.71 18.63 8.58
CA ILE A 26 2.98 17.82 7.58
C ILE A 26 3.50 18.19 6.19
N PRO A 27 4.04 17.25 5.39
CA PRO A 27 4.42 17.54 4.02
C PRO A 27 3.20 17.85 3.17
N ALA A 28 3.25 18.94 2.43
CA ALA A 28 2.19 19.36 1.51
C ALA A 28 2.37 18.78 0.09
N HIS A 29 3.57 18.34 -0.24
CA HIS A 29 3.91 17.77 -1.55
C HIS A 29 4.90 16.62 -1.39
N PRO A 30 4.86 15.59 -2.28
CA PRO A 30 5.79 14.47 -2.21
C PRO A 30 7.28 14.84 -2.17
N ARG A 31 7.65 15.93 -2.83
CA ARG A 31 9.04 16.43 -2.81
C ARG A 31 9.54 16.84 -1.41
N GLU A 32 8.64 17.21 -0.51
CA GLU A 32 8.99 17.54 0.86
C GLU A 32 9.37 16.33 1.71
N LEU A 33 9.05 15.12 1.25
CA LEU A 33 9.43 13.87 1.92
C LEU A 33 10.94 13.71 2.06
N MET A 34 11.73 14.36 1.21
CA MET A 34 13.18 14.40 1.34
C MET A 34 13.67 15.05 2.65
N HIS A 35 12.83 15.88 3.28
CA HIS A 35 13.12 16.56 4.55
C HIS A 35 12.48 15.86 5.75
N HIS A 36 11.83 14.73 5.52
CA HIS A 36 11.15 13.96 6.55
C HIS A 36 11.83 12.61 6.79
N ARG A 37 11.62 12.05 7.98
CA ARG A 37 11.99 10.67 8.24
C ARG A 37 10.98 9.74 7.58
N CYS A 38 11.47 8.85 6.74
CA CYS A 38 10.66 7.86 6.05
C CYS A 38 11.06 6.45 6.47
N ILE A 39 10.07 5.58 6.55
CA ILE A 39 10.23 4.16 6.79
C ILE A 39 9.91 3.46 5.48
N GLY A 40 10.92 2.85 4.86
CA GLY A 40 10.81 2.23 3.55
C GLY A 40 10.68 0.72 3.61
N TRP A 41 10.10 0.17 2.55
CA TRP A 41 10.03 -1.27 2.36
C TRP A 41 11.11 -1.74 1.38
N ARG A 42 11.86 -2.74 1.80
CA ARG A 42 12.95 -3.32 1.02
C ARG A 42 12.86 -4.85 1.14
N PRO A 43 12.52 -5.55 0.04
CA PRO A 43 12.24 -6.99 0.11
C PRO A 43 13.46 -7.84 0.46
N ALA A 44 14.67 -7.41 0.05
CA ALA A 44 15.92 -8.11 0.31
C ALA A 44 17.10 -7.13 0.32
N PRO A 45 18.24 -7.47 0.93
CA PRO A 45 19.40 -6.58 1.03
C PRO A 45 20.00 -6.13 -0.31
N ASP A 46 19.87 -6.96 -1.32
CA ASP A 46 20.38 -6.74 -2.69
C ASP A 46 19.36 -6.08 -3.62
N VAL A 47 18.14 -5.81 -3.13
CA VAL A 47 17.07 -5.16 -3.89
C VAL A 47 16.92 -3.72 -3.42
N ALA A 48 16.67 -2.81 -4.35
CA ALA A 48 16.40 -1.40 -4.00
C ALA A 48 15.12 -1.27 -3.18
N SER A 49 15.07 -0.24 -2.34
CA SER A 49 13.84 0.11 -1.61
C SER A 49 12.70 0.42 -2.59
N TYR A 50 11.49 0.03 -2.20
CA TYR A 50 10.29 0.31 -2.96
C TYR A 50 10.14 1.81 -3.20
N ARG A 51 9.94 2.20 -4.45
CA ARG A 51 9.68 3.59 -4.84
C ARG A 51 8.22 3.91 -4.61
N TRP A 52 7.95 5.10 -4.08
CA TRP A 52 6.59 5.51 -3.78
C TRP A 52 5.90 6.10 -5.01
N PRO A 53 4.77 5.53 -5.45
CA PRO A 53 4.05 6.00 -6.62
C PRO A 53 3.17 7.20 -6.30
N PHE A 54 3.21 8.20 -7.18
CA PHE A 54 2.35 9.37 -7.12
C PHE A 54 1.80 9.69 -8.52
N GLU A 55 0.76 10.50 -8.55
CA GLU A 55 0.18 10.98 -9.80
C GLU A 55 -0.19 12.46 -9.65
N GLU A 56 0.35 13.30 -10.50
CA GLU A 56 0.10 14.75 -10.53
C GLU A 56 -0.33 15.19 -11.92
N ASN A 57 -1.47 15.87 -12.03
CA ASN A 57 -2.02 16.34 -13.29
C ASN A 57 -2.13 15.24 -14.37
N GLY A 58 -2.54 14.03 -13.97
CA GLY A 58 -2.67 12.89 -14.86
C GLY A 58 -1.35 12.20 -15.24
N LYS A 59 -0.23 12.65 -14.69
CA LYS A 59 1.09 12.04 -14.91
C LYS A 59 1.53 11.23 -13.69
N ALA A 60 1.75 9.93 -13.90
CA ALA A 60 2.32 9.07 -12.88
C ALA A 60 3.82 9.29 -12.77
N PHE A 61 4.32 9.29 -11.54
CA PHE A 61 5.75 9.30 -11.25
C PHE A 61 6.05 8.52 -9.97
N ASP A 62 7.24 7.96 -9.90
CA ASP A 62 7.72 7.26 -8.72
C ASP A 62 8.78 8.10 -8.03
N LEU A 63 8.61 8.29 -6.74
CA LEU A 63 9.58 9.01 -5.91
C LEU A 63 10.53 8.00 -5.24
N SER A 64 11.82 8.18 -5.46
CA SER A 64 12.85 7.49 -4.71
C SER A 64 13.06 8.24 -3.40
N ILE A 65 12.52 7.72 -2.32
CA ILE A 65 12.79 8.24 -0.98
C ILE A 65 14.13 7.72 -0.47
N GLU A 66 14.76 8.47 0.45
CA GLU A 66 15.93 8.02 1.20
C GLU A 66 15.49 7.67 2.62
N PRO A 67 15.01 6.44 2.86
CA PRO A 67 14.47 6.08 4.17
C PRO A 67 15.59 5.92 5.19
N GLN A 68 15.36 6.41 6.40
CA GLN A 68 16.28 6.20 7.53
C GLN A 68 16.22 4.77 8.06
N ILE A 69 15.07 4.12 7.87
CA ILE A 69 14.85 2.71 8.23
C ILE A 69 14.24 2.01 7.03
N THR A 70 14.77 0.83 6.69
CA THR A 70 14.17 -0.08 5.73
C THR A 70 13.93 -1.44 6.38
N THR A 71 12.83 -2.07 6.01
CA THR A 71 12.46 -3.40 6.51
C THR A 71 11.67 -4.15 5.44
N ASN A 72 11.67 -5.47 5.53
CA ASN A 72 10.79 -6.34 4.77
C ASN A 72 9.62 -6.89 5.61
N ASP A 73 9.38 -6.32 6.77
CA ASP A 73 8.26 -6.67 7.65
C ASP A 73 7.26 -5.52 7.75
N LEU A 74 6.10 -5.72 7.14
CA LEU A 74 5.01 -4.73 7.14
C LEU A 74 4.51 -4.40 8.55
N ARG A 75 4.54 -5.37 9.46
CA ARG A 75 4.15 -5.16 10.86
C ARG A 75 5.12 -4.27 11.60
N LEU A 76 6.42 -4.39 11.30
CA LEU A 76 7.43 -3.51 11.85
C LEU A 76 7.26 -2.08 11.32
N MET A 77 7.02 -1.91 10.02
CA MET A 77 6.73 -0.60 9.43
C MET A 77 5.56 0.09 10.15
N LEU A 78 4.47 -0.65 10.35
CA LEU A 78 3.29 -0.16 11.04
C LEU A 78 3.60 0.26 12.48
N ARG A 79 4.29 -0.58 13.23
CA ARG A 79 4.66 -0.27 14.62
C ARG A 79 5.59 0.94 14.73
N LEU A 80 6.53 1.09 13.82
CA LEU A 80 7.42 2.24 13.77
C LEU A 80 6.63 3.53 13.48
N ALA A 81 5.69 3.49 12.54
CA ALA A 81 4.82 4.63 12.25
C ALA A 81 3.94 5.01 13.45
N LEU A 82 3.32 4.02 14.10
CA LEU A 82 2.50 4.23 15.30
C LEU A 82 3.30 4.82 16.47
N ALA A 83 4.57 4.47 16.59
CA ALA A 83 5.47 4.99 17.60
C ALA A 83 6.03 6.39 17.27
N GLY A 84 5.62 7.00 16.17
CA GLY A 84 6.11 8.31 15.76
C GLY A 84 7.49 8.29 15.08
N GLY A 85 7.90 7.14 14.57
CA GLY A 85 9.21 6.93 13.95
C GLY A 85 9.39 7.58 12.58
N GLY A 86 8.31 7.92 11.89
CA GLY A 86 8.37 8.54 10.58
C GLY A 86 7.12 8.31 9.74
N ILE A 87 7.24 8.69 8.47
CA ILE A 87 6.22 8.53 7.44
C ILE A 87 6.43 7.21 6.72
N THR A 88 5.38 6.48 6.46
CA THR A 88 5.45 5.23 5.71
C THR A 88 4.31 5.10 4.70
N LEU A 89 4.45 4.15 3.78
CA LEU A 89 3.48 3.87 2.72
C LEU A 89 3.16 2.39 2.69
N ALA A 90 1.90 2.06 2.61
CA ALA A 90 1.37 0.73 2.35
C ALA A 90 -0.08 0.83 1.83
N THR A 91 -0.73 -0.31 1.63
CA THR A 91 -2.12 -0.31 1.16
C THR A 91 -3.07 0.29 2.18
N GLN A 92 -4.14 0.90 1.70
CA GLN A 92 -5.20 1.47 2.53
C GLN A 92 -5.75 0.47 3.56
N GLU A 93 -5.91 -0.79 3.15
CA GLU A 93 -6.41 -1.84 4.05
C GLU A 93 -5.52 -2.07 5.27
N THR A 94 -4.21 -1.96 5.10
CA THR A 94 -3.24 -2.09 6.19
C THR A 94 -3.45 -1.03 7.27
N PHE A 95 -3.75 0.20 6.86
CA PHE A 95 -3.82 1.35 7.77
C PHE A 95 -5.22 1.70 8.24
N ARG A 96 -6.26 1.19 7.59
CA ARG A 96 -7.66 1.57 7.86
C ARG A 96 -8.03 1.55 9.34
N PRO A 97 -7.80 0.48 10.14
CA PRO A 97 -8.19 0.46 11.54
C PRO A 97 -7.52 1.58 12.36
N TYR A 98 -6.28 1.91 12.03
CA TYR A 98 -5.49 2.90 12.76
C TYR A 98 -5.84 4.33 12.37
N ILE A 99 -6.27 4.55 11.13
CA ILE A 99 -6.79 5.84 10.67
C ILE A 99 -8.16 6.11 11.29
N GLU A 100 -9.04 5.13 11.27
CA GLU A 100 -10.36 5.21 11.92
C GLU A 100 -10.24 5.44 13.43
N GLY A 101 -9.26 4.83 14.08
CA GLY A 101 -8.96 5.01 15.50
C GLY A 101 -8.18 6.27 15.84
N GLY A 102 -7.80 7.09 14.87
CA GLY A 102 -7.03 8.33 15.08
C GLY A 102 -5.56 8.14 15.44
N GLN A 103 -5.04 6.92 15.36
CA GLN A 103 -3.64 6.59 15.69
C GLN A 103 -2.67 6.91 14.56
N LEU A 104 -3.17 6.93 13.32
CA LEU A 104 -2.46 7.35 12.12
C LEU A 104 -3.27 8.39 11.37
N VAL A 105 -2.59 9.28 10.68
CA VAL A 105 -3.17 10.29 9.80
C VAL A 105 -2.65 10.09 8.40
N SER A 106 -3.55 10.06 7.42
CA SER A 106 -3.17 9.99 6.00
C SER A 106 -2.66 11.34 5.49
N LEU A 107 -1.69 11.25 4.60
CA LEU A 107 -1.01 12.40 4.00
C LEU A 107 -1.04 12.27 2.49
N LEU A 108 -1.00 13.40 1.79
CA LEU A 108 -0.84 13.44 0.34
C LEU A 108 -1.89 12.63 -0.43
N ASP A 109 -3.08 12.49 0.13
CA ASP A 109 -4.17 11.67 -0.45
C ASP A 109 -4.56 12.14 -1.86
N TYR A 110 -4.47 13.44 -2.11
CA TYR A 110 -4.84 14.06 -3.37
C TYR A 110 -3.96 13.67 -4.56
N ILE A 111 -2.78 13.10 -4.29
CA ILE A 111 -1.75 12.81 -5.30
C ILE A 111 -1.38 11.32 -5.35
N LEU A 112 -2.10 10.47 -4.63
CA LEU A 112 -1.88 9.02 -4.62
C LEU A 112 -2.76 8.33 -5.66
N PRO A 113 -2.18 7.53 -6.57
CA PRO A 113 -2.94 6.83 -7.60
C PRO A 113 -3.72 5.66 -7.02
N HIS A 114 -4.77 5.27 -7.75
CA HIS A 114 -5.45 4.00 -7.53
C HIS A 114 -4.85 2.93 -8.44
N PHE A 115 -4.86 1.69 -7.99
CA PHE A 115 -4.46 0.54 -8.80
C PHE A 115 -5.57 -0.52 -8.82
N PRO A 116 -5.56 -1.46 -9.81
CA PRO A 116 -6.69 -2.37 -10.04
C PRO A 116 -6.99 -3.33 -8.89
N GLY A 117 -6.09 -3.51 -7.95
CA GLY A 117 -6.23 -4.46 -6.85
C GLY A 117 -5.52 -5.79 -7.14
N VAL A 118 -5.94 -6.82 -6.45
CA VAL A 118 -5.35 -8.16 -6.53
C VAL A 118 -6.18 -9.06 -7.44
N TYR A 119 -5.52 -9.83 -8.27
CA TYR A 119 -6.14 -10.75 -9.22
C TYR A 119 -5.61 -12.17 -9.05
N LEU A 120 -6.49 -13.14 -9.27
CA LEU A 120 -6.10 -14.53 -9.45
C LEU A 120 -5.89 -14.79 -10.95
N TYR A 121 -4.68 -15.19 -11.32
CA TYR A 121 -4.34 -15.56 -12.70
C TYR A 121 -4.20 -17.08 -12.82
N PHE A 122 -4.77 -17.65 -13.87
CA PHE A 122 -4.59 -19.05 -14.21
C PHE A 122 -4.59 -19.26 -15.71
N PRO A 123 -3.90 -20.31 -16.20
CA PRO A 123 -3.86 -20.58 -17.64
C PRO A 123 -5.24 -21.02 -18.13
N GLN A 124 -5.61 -20.55 -19.32
CA GLN A 124 -6.82 -21.01 -20.00
C GLN A 124 -6.58 -22.42 -20.51
N ARG A 125 -7.24 -23.38 -19.89
CA ARG A 125 -7.22 -24.78 -20.34
C ARG A 125 -8.65 -25.26 -20.58
N ARG A 126 -8.84 -26.10 -21.61
CA ARG A 126 -10.15 -26.69 -21.91
C ARG A 126 -10.69 -27.52 -20.74
N ASN A 127 -9.81 -28.22 -20.02
CA ASN A 127 -10.14 -29.02 -18.85
C ASN A 127 -9.44 -28.44 -17.62
N ILE A 128 -10.16 -27.61 -16.88
CA ILE A 128 -9.68 -27.09 -15.59
C ILE A 128 -9.81 -28.21 -14.57
N ALA A 129 -8.74 -28.44 -13.80
CA ALA A 129 -8.75 -29.40 -12.71
C ALA A 129 -9.90 -29.08 -11.71
N PRO A 130 -10.63 -30.08 -11.20
CA PRO A 130 -11.77 -29.85 -10.30
C PRO A 130 -11.43 -28.99 -9.08
N LYS A 131 -10.23 -29.13 -8.55
CA LYS A 131 -9.72 -28.31 -7.41
C LYS A 131 -9.63 -26.83 -7.75
N LEU A 132 -9.14 -26.52 -8.95
CA LEU A 132 -9.04 -25.14 -9.42
C LEU A 132 -10.42 -24.55 -9.69
N ARG A 133 -11.33 -25.33 -10.27
CA ARG A 133 -12.71 -24.90 -10.50
C ARG A 133 -13.41 -24.58 -9.18
N ALA A 134 -13.27 -25.43 -8.17
CA ALA A 134 -13.83 -25.20 -6.84
C ALA A 134 -13.30 -23.92 -6.22
N LEU A 135 -11.99 -23.63 -6.34
CA LEU A 135 -11.40 -22.38 -5.87
C LEU A 135 -11.98 -21.16 -6.60
N ILE A 136 -12.09 -21.23 -7.92
CA ILE A 136 -12.63 -20.14 -8.73
C ILE A 136 -14.09 -19.85 -8.35
N ASP A 137 -14.91 -20.87 -8.20
CA ASP A 137 -16.32 -20.73 -7.84
C ASP A 137 -16.45 -20.14 -6.42
N HIS A 138 -15.66 -20.61 -5.48
CA HIS A 138 -15.62 -20.07 -4.12
C HIS A 138 -15.23 -18.58 -4.09
N VAL A 139 -14.21 -18.19 -4.85
CA VAL A 139 -13.78 -16.78 -4.95
C VAL A 139 -14.88 -15.90 -5.54
N ARG A 140 -15.60 -16.39 -6.57
CA ARG A 140 -16.72 -15.65 -7.18
C ARG A 140 -17.86 -15.44 -6.20
N GLU A 141 -18.24 -16.48 -5.47
CA GLU A 141 -19.29 -16.42 -4.44
C GLU A 141 -18.90 -15.46 -3.31
N TRP A 142 -17.68 -15.59 -2.79
CA TRP A 142 -17.15 -14.73 -1.76
C TRP A 142 -17.19 -13.25 -2.16
N ARG A 143 -16.83 -12.94 -3.40
CA ARG A 143 -16.90 -11.55 -3.92
C ARG A 143 -18.31 -11.01 -3.96
N GLN A 144 -19.29 -11.83 -4.33
CA GLN A 144 -20.70 -11.42 -4.38
C GLN A 144 -21.24 -11.10 -2.99
N GLN A 145 -20.81 -11.85 -1.97
CA GLN A 145 -21.21 -11.64 -0.57
C GLN A 145 -20.49 -10.44 0.07
N SER A 146 -19.29 -10.13 -0.40
CA SER A 146 -18.47 -9.01 0.13
C SER A 146 -18.67 -7.69 -0.63
N ALA A 147 -19.55 -7.70 -1.60
CA ALA A 147 -19.96 -6.53 -2.34
C ALA A 147 -21.12 -5.84 -1.65
#